data_dfadc60cf65bbfaa672be3d7be6342f0
#
_entry.id   dfadc60cf65bbfaa672be3d7be6342f0
#
_cell.length_a   1.000
_cell.length_b   1.000
_cell.length_c   1.000
_cell.angle_alpha   90.00
_cell.angle_beta   90.00
_cell.angle_gamma   90.00
#
_symmetry.space_group_name_H-M   'P 1'
#
loop_
_entity.id
_entity.type
_entity.pdbx_description
1 polymer ?
#
loop_
_entity_poly.entity_id
_entity_poly.type
_entity_poly.pdbx_seq_one_letter_code
_entity_poly.pdbx_strand_id
1 'polypeptide(L)'
;MMTSEINPTELIVIGGSAGSLQVIMELIKNLNENLKVPILIVVHRKAYSTSILPTLLQQFTKMKVEEIEDKTEILSNRIYIVPADYHLLFESKNTVSLDGSEKMNYSRPSIDVTFKSAAEMFGENLIGILLSGANADGVEGLQYIKKNNGK
;
A
#
# COMPACT_ATOMS: atom_id res chain seq x y z
N MET A 1 16.56 25.26 15.96
CA MET A 1 16.20 24.74 15.78
C MET A 1 15.80 24.01 15.75
N MET A 2 15.26 23.82 15.63
CA MET A 2 14.75 23.06 15.56
C MET A 2 14.46 22.33 15.03
N THR A 3 14.70 21.96 14.95
CA THR A 3 14.37 21.32 14.45
C THR A 3 13.77 20.51 14.11
N SER A 4 14.27 20.23 13.86
CA SER A 4 13.28 19.63 13.19
C SER A 4 12.55 18.53 13.89
N GLU A 5 11.41 18.69 14.07
CA GLU A 5 10.54 17.77 14.74
C GLU A 5 9.84 16.82 13.77
N ILE A 6 10.13 16.95 12.47
CA ILE A 6 9.45 16.15 11.46
C ILE A 6 10.19 14.85 11.25
N ASN A 7 9.52 13.74 11.56
CA ASN A 7 10.07 12.43 11.27
C ASN A 7 9.89 12.13 9.79
N PRO A 8 10.90 11.59 9.13
CA PRO A 8 10.78 11.30 7.72
C PRO A 8 9.75 10.21 7.47
N THR A 9 8.98 10.38 6.39
CA THR A 9 8.08 9.33 5.94
C THR A 9 8.90 8.20 5.37
N GLU A 10 8.59 6.97 5.79
CA GLU A 10 9.31 5.79 5.33
C GLU A 10 8.48 4.90 4.42
N LEU A 11 7.15 5.07 4.46
CA LEU A 11 6.27 4.27 3.61
C LEU A 11 4.96 5.03 3.38
N ILE A 12 4.46 4.94 2.16
CA ILE A 12 3.10 5.41 1.83
C ILE A 12 2.30 4.19 1.43
N VAL A 13 1.17 3.95 2.11
CA VAL A 13 0.25 2.87 1.75
C VAL A 13 -1.03 3.48 1.19
N ILE A 14 -1.49 2.93 0.06
CA ILE A 14 -2.70 3.39 -0.59
C ILE A 14 -3.64 2.21 -0.73
N GLY A 15 -4.85 2.35 -0.22
CA GLY A 15 -5.86 1.30 -0.30
C GLY A 15 -7.09 1.80 -1.03
N GLY A 16 -7.74 0.91 -1.77
CA GLY A 16 -8.97 1.26 -2.45
C GLY A 16 -9.64 0.06 -3.09
N SER A 17 -10.85 0.27 -3.57
CA SER A 17 -11.58 -0.74 -4.31
C SER A 17 -11.18 -0.70 -5.79
N ALA A 18 -11.71 -1.65 -6.56
CA ALA A 18 -11.47 -1.65 -8.01
C ALA A 18 -11.90 -0.34 -8.67
N GLY A 19 -12.93 0.30 -8.13
CA GLY A 19 -13.40 1.59 -8.66
C GLY A 19 -12.44 2.75 -8.39
N SER A 20 -11.41 2.54 -7.57
CA SER A 20 -10.43 3.57 -7.25
C SER A 20 -9.25 3.62 -8.23
N LEU A 21 -9.19 2.72 -9.20
CA LEU A 21 -8.04 2.65 -10.10
C LEU A 21 -7.80 3.94 -10.87
N GLN A 22 -8.86 4.62 -11.27
CA GLN A 22 -8.73 5.88 -11.98
C GLN A 22 -8.00 6.92 -11.12
N VAL A 23 -8.37 7.01 -9.85
CA VAL A 23 -7.75 7.93 -8.92
C VAL A 23 -6.30 7.54 -8.67
N ILE A 24 -6.03 6.25 -8.53
CA ILE A 24 -4.66 5.77 -8.32
C ILE A 24 -3.78 6.13 -9.52
N MET A 25 -4.29 5.96 -10.74
CA MET A 25 -3.53 6.32 -11.93
C MET A 25 -3.20 7.81 -11.95
N GLU A 26 -4.16 8.65 -11.57
CA GLU A 26 -3.93 10.09 -11.52
C GLU A 26 -2.90 10.46 -10.44
N LEU A 27 -2.96 9.79 -9.28
CA LEU A 27 -1.98 10.02 -8.23
C LEU A 27 -0.58 9.68 -8.72
N ILE A 28 -0.43 8.51 -9.35
CA ILE A 28 0.87 8.04 -9.80
C ILE A 28 1.42 8.92 -10.92
N LYS A 29 0.55 9.34 -11.82
CA LYS A 29 0.94 10.21 -12.93
C LYS A 29 1.53 11.53 -12.44
N ASN A 30 1.05 12.02 -11.31
CA ASN A 30 1.46 13.31 -10.77
C ASN A 30 2.52 13.23 -9.69
N LEU A 31 3.03 12.04 -9.39
CA LEU A 31 4.10 11.89 -8.41
C LEU A 31 5.42 12.40 -8.97
N ASN A 32 6.21 12.99 -8.08
CA ASN A 32 7.58 13.34 -8.41
C ASN A 32 8.38 12.04 -8.54
N GLU A 33 8.94 11.81 -9.72
CA GLU A 33 9.67 10.56 -9.98
C GLU A 33 10.96 10.43 -9.18
N ASN A 34 11.36 11.48 -8.48
CA ASN A 34 12.51 11.45 -7.57
C ASN A 34 12.10 11.14 -6.13
N LEU A 35 10.84 10.79 -5.90
CA LEU A 35 10.36 10.44 -4.58
C LEU A 35 11.12 9.23 -4.06
N LYS A 36 11.72 9.37 -2.88
CA LYS A 36 12.53 8.29 -2.30
C LYS A 36 11.72 7.27 -1.52
N VAL A 37 10.52 7.64 -1.12
CA VAL A 37 9.69 6.79 -0.27
C VAL A 37 9.02 5.72 -1.13
N PRO A 38 9.05 4.45 -0.70
CA PRO A 38 8.30 3.41 -1.41
C PRO A 38 6.80 3.60 -1.24
N ILE A 39 6.05 3.21 -2.24
CA ILE A 39 4.59 3.28 -2.22
C ILE A 39 4.05 1.87 -2.35
N LEU A 40 3.13 1.50 -1.46
CA LEU A 40 2.48 0.20 -1.48
C LEU A 40 1.00 0.39 -1.78
N ILE A 41 0.52 -0.30 -2.79
CA ILE A 41 -0.86 -0.19 -3.24
C ILE A 41 -1.60 -1.49 -2.95
N VAL A 42 -2.70 -1.40 -2.21
CA VAL A 42 -3.57 -2.52 -1.89
C VAL A 42 -4.94 -2.24 -2.51
N VAL A 43 -5.29 -2.98 -3.54
CA VAL A 43 -6.55 -2.77 -4.26
C VAL A 43 -7.33 -4.07 -4.29
N HIS A 44 -8.62 -3.99 -3.98
CA HIS A 44 -9.51 -5.13 -4.12
C HIS A 44 -9.58 -5.54 -5.58
N ARG A 45 -9.33 -6.80 -5.86
CA ARG A 45 -9.47 -7.35 -7.21
C ARG A 45 -9.67 -8.84 -7.11
N LYS A 46 -10.21 -9.41 -8.17
CA LYS A 46 -10.50 -10.83 -8.18
C LYS A 46 -9.21 -11.64 -8.32
N ALA A 47 -9.19 -12.80 -7.65
CA ALA A 47 -8.00 -13.63 -7.65
C ALA A 47 -7.57 -14.08 -9.04
N TYR A 48 -8.54 -14.27 -9.94
CA TYR A 48 -8.22 -14.70 -11.29
C TYR A 48 -7.93 -13.55 -12.25
N SER A 49 -7.97 -12.32 -11.77
CA SER A 49 -7.60 -11.18 -12.60
C SER A 49 -6.13 -11.29 -12.96
N THR A 50 -5.81 -11.03 -14.21
CA THR A 50 -4.43 -11.06 -14.64
C THR A 50 -3.68 -9.91 -13.99
N SER A 51 -2.36 -10.08 -13.88
CA SER A 51 -1.51 -9.05 -13.29
C SER A 51 -1.16 -7.99 -14.30
N ILE A 52 -2.19 -7.39 -14.92
CA ILE A 52 -1.95 -6.30 -15.86
C ILE A 52 -1.80 -4.96 -15.14
N LEU A 53 -2.22 -4.89 -13.88
CA LEU A 53 -2.16 -3.65 -13.14
C LEU A 53 -0.76 -3.05 -13.05
N PRO A 54 0.29 -3.83 -12.74
CA PRO A 54 1.64 -3.26 -12.75
C PRO A 54 2.03 -2.68 -14.10
N THR A 55 1.72 -3.40 -15.18
CA THR A 55 2.04 -2.92 -16.52
C THR A 55 1.26 -1.65 -16.85
N LEU A 56 0.00 -1.61 -16.45
CA LEU A 56 -0.84 -0.44 -16.68
C LEU A 56 -0.30 0.78 -15.95
N LEU A 57 0.02 0.63 -14.67
CA LEU A 57 0.53 1.75 -13.88
C LEU A 57 1.92 2.20 -14.34
N GLN A 58 2.73 1.26 -14.83
CA GLN A 58 4.07 1.59 -15.31
C GLN A 58 4.03 2.60 -16.45
N GLN A 59 2.92 2.69 -17.18
CA GLN A 59 2.79 3.63 -18.28
C GLN A 59 2.74 5.09 -17.82
N PHE A 60 2.46 5.33 -16.54
CA PHE A 60 2.25 6.66 -16.01
C PHE A 60 3.38 7.18 -15.14
N THR A 61 4.43 6.41 -14.94
CA THR A 61 5.52 6.80 -14.04
C THR A 61 6.84 6.20 -14.50
N LYS A 62 7.93 6.87 -14.16
CA LYS A 62 9.27 6.35 -14.37
C LYS A 62 9.78 5.55 -13.18
N MET A 63 9.08 5.62 -12.05
CA MET A 63 9.39 4.76 -10.90
C MET A 63 9.07 3.32 -11.27
N LYS A 64 9.88 2.39 -10.79
CA LYS A 64 9.65 0.98 -11.08
C LYS A 64 8.38 0.51 -10.37
N VAL A 65 7.46 -0.09 -11.12
CA VAL A 65 6.22 -0.64 -10.57
C VAL A 65 6.31 -2.16 -10.65
N GLU A 66 6.08 -2.83 -9.52
CA GLU A 66 6.14 -4.29 -9.51
C GLU A 66 5.10 -4.88 -8.57
N GLU A 67 4.63 -6.06 -8.93
CA GLU A 67 3.74 -6.83 -8.07
C GLU A 67 4.60 -7.61 -7.08
N ILE A 68 4.18 -7.60 -5.81
CA ILE A 68 4.95 -8.24 -4.75
C ILE A 68 4.86 -9.76 -4.84
N GLU A 69 5.99 -10.40 -4.59
CA GLU A 69 6.06 -11.84 -4.36
C GLU A 69 6.42 -12.05 -2.90
N ASP A 70 6.23 -13.29 -2.43
CA ASP A 70 6.54 -13.61 -1.04
C ASP A 70 8.00 -13.31 -0.74
N LYS A 71 8.27 -12.73 0.43
CA LYS A 71 9.60 -12.35 0.88
C LYS A 71 10.28 -11.29 0.02
N THR A 72 9.48 -10.47 -0.66
CA THR A 72 10.01 -9.34 -1.42
C THR A 72 10.64 -8.33 -0.47
N GLU A 73 11.78 -7.79 -0.89
CA GLU A 73 12.41 -6.69 -0.17
C GLU A 73 11.84 -5.36 -0.69
N ILE A 74 11.43 -4.50 0.23
CA ILE A 74 10.85 -3.19 -0.13
C ILE A 74 11.99 -2.18 -0.24
N LEU A 75 12.18 -1.67 -1.44
CA LEU A 75 13.25 -0.70 -1.74
C LEU A 75 12.66 0.67 -1.98
N SER A 76 13.46 1.70 -1.74
CA SER A 76 13.02 3.07 -1.96
C SER A 76 12.83 3.38 -3.43
N ASN A 77 12.06 4.41 -3.72
CA ASN A 77 11.81 4.90 -5.08
C ASN A 77 11.14 3.83 -5.98
N ARG A 78 10.22 3.08 -5.39
CA ARG A 78 9.50 2.04 -6.13
C ARG A 78 8.03 2.02 -5.72
N ILE A 79 7.21 1.52 -6.62
CA ILE A 79 5.78 1.34 -6.38
C ILE A 79 5.50 -0.16 -6.38
N TYR A 80 4.90 -0.64 -5.29
CA TYR A 80 4.61 -2.05 -5.11
C TYR A 80 3.11 -2.27 -5.09
N ILE A 81 2.66 -3.37 -5.67
CA ILE A 81 1.24 -3.73 -5.71
C ILE A 81 1.07 -5.08 -5.02
N VAL A 82 0.13 -5.14 -4.08
CA VAL A 82 -0.18 -6.39 -3.40
C VAL A 82 -0.91 -7.31 -4.39
N PRO A 83 -0.46 -8.57 -4.53
CA PRO A 83 -1.11 -9.46 -5.49
C PRO A 83 -2.49 -9.89 -5.02
N ALA A 84 -3.32 -10.31 -5.97
CA ALA A 84 -4.64 -10.85 -5.67
C ALA A 84 -4.50 -12.14 -4.85
N ASP A 85 -5.49 -12.37 -3.99
CA ASP A 85 -5.67 -13.62 -3.26
C ASP A 85 -4.68 -13.86 -2.12
N TYR A 86 -3.95 -12.82 -1.70
CA TYR A 86 -3.05 -12.89 -0.54
C TYR A 86 -3.18 -11.63 0.30
N HIS A 87 -3.05 -11.77 1.61
CA HIS A 87 -2.88 -10.62 2.50
C HIS A 87 -1.39 -10.31 2.58
N LEU A 88 -1.05 -9.04 2.68
CA LEU A 88 0.35 -8.64 2.82
C LEU A 88 0.62 -8.21 4.25
N LEU A 89 1.69 -8.76 4.82
CA LEU A 89 2.13 -8.44 6.18
C LEU A 89 3.60 -8.04 6.14
N PHE A 90 3.98 -7.07 6.99
CA PHE A 90 5.37 -6.67 7.12
C PHE A 90 6.06 -7.53 8.16
N GLU A 91 7.18 -8.13 7.80
CA GLU A 91 8.01 -8.89 8.74
C GLU A 91 9.06 -7.97 9.36
N SER A 92 9.51 -6.97 8.61
CA SER A 92 10.39 -5.90 9.05
C SER A 92 10.06 -4.69 8.21
N LYS A 93 10.76 -3.58 8.41
CA LYS A 93 10.48 -2.38 7.64
C LYS A 93 10.73 -2.56 6.14
N ASN A 94 11.54 -3.52 5.76
CA ASN A 94 11.85 -3.70 4.35
C ASN A 94 11.59 -5.11 3.83
N THR A 95 10.93 -5.96 4.60
CA THR A 95 10.61 -7.32 4.14
C THR A 95 9.14 -7.62 4.40
N VAL A 96 8.47 -8.18 3.40
CA VAL A 96 7.05 -8.50 3.49
C VAL A 96 6.82 -9.98 3.22
N SER A 97 5.69 -10.48 3.71
CA SER A 97 5.26 -11.84 3.42
C SER A 97 3.83 -11.82 2.92
N LEU A 98 3.48 -12.84 2.15
CA LEU A 98 2.14 -13.03 1.63
C LEU A 98 1.46 -14.16 2.41
N ASP A 99 0.23 -13.90 2.84
CA ASP A 99 -0.53 -14.83 3.67
C ASP A 99 -1.85 -15.17 2.97
N GLY A 100 -2.06 -16.47 2.72
CA GLY A 100 -3.27 -16.95 2.07
C GLY A 100 -4.38 -17.30 3.03
N SER A 101 -4.35 -16.78 4.27
CA SER A 101 -5.40 -17.05 5.26
C SER A 101 -6.74 -16.48 4.81
N GLU A 102 -7.78 -16.70 5.62
CA GLU A 102 -9.15 -16.38 5.25
C GLU A 102 -9.33 -14.92 4.87
N LYS A 103 -10.35 -14.68 4.04
CA LYS A 103 -10.70 -13.33 3.66
C LYS A 103 -11.16 -12.53 4.87
N MET A 104 -10.76 -11.26 4.91
CA MET A 104 -11.20 -10.32 5.93
C MET A 104 -12.09 -9.30 5.25
N ASN A 105 -13.27 -9.05 5.83
CA ASN A 105 -14.26 -8.17 5.19
C ASN A 105 -14.58 -8.64 3.76
N TYR A 106 -14.59 -9.97 3.57
CA TYR A 106 -14.85 -10.61 2.28
C TYR A 106 -13.77 -10.30 1.23
N SER A 107 -12.61 -9.82 1.65
CA SER A 107 -11.54 -9.42 0.71
C SER A 107 -10.22 -10.08 1.05
N ARG A 108 -9.46 -10.43 0.00
CA ARG A 108 -8.09 -10.87 0.09
C ARG A 108 -7.39 -10.46 -1.21
N PRO A 109 -6.55 -9.43 -1.20
CA PRO A 109 -6.00 -8.77 -0.02
C PRO A 109 -7.02 -7.94 0.72
N SER A 110 -6.80 -7.79 2.03
CA SER A 110 -7.58 -6.89 2.87
C SER A 110 -6.75 -5.64 3.13
N ILE A 111 -7.38 -4.48 2.95
CA ILE A 111 -6.74 -3.21 3.23
C ILE A 111 -6.46 -3.10 4.72
N ASP A 112 -7.43 -3.50 5.57
CA ASP A 112 -7.25 -3.44 7.02
C ASP A 112 -6.04 -4.26 7.48
N VAL A 113 -5.86 -5.45 6.95
CA VAL A 113 -4.74 -6.31 7.33
C VAL A 113 -3.41 -5.62 7.03
N THR A 114 -3.27 -5.10 5.83
CA THR A 114 -2.01 -4.45 5.42
C THR A 114 -1.79 -3.14 6.15
N PHE A 115 -2.84 -2.34 6.32
CA PHE A 115 -2.73 -1.05 7.01
C PHE A 115 -2.33 -1.25 8.47
N LYS A 116 -2.92 -2.23 9.14
CA LYS A 116 -2.59 -2.50 10.54
C LYS A 116 -1.15 -2.98 10.67
N SER A 117 -0.72 -3.87 9.78
CA SER A 117 0.65 -4.36 9.79
C SER A 117 1.64 -3.22 9.55
N ALA A 118 1.35 -2.35 8.59
CA ALA A 118 2.20 -1.21 8.30
C ALA A 118 2.25 -0.24 9.48
N ALA A 119 1.10 0.00 10.11
CA ALA A 119 1.02 0.91 11.25
C ALA A 119 1.90 0.43 12.41
N GLU A 120 1.88 -0.87 12.68
CA GLU A 120 2.71 -1.42 13.76
C GLU A 120 4.19 -1.33 13.45
N MET A 121 4.55 -1.46 12.19
CA MET A 121 5.95 -1.45 11.78
C MET A 121 6.51 -0.03 11.65
N PHE A 122 5.74 0.91 11.15
CA PHE A 122 6.25 2.23 10.78
C PHE A 122 5.82 3.36 11.72
N GLY A 123 4.72 3.18 12.47
CA GLY A 123 4.28 4.20 13.41
C GLY A 123 4.11 5.56 12.75
N GLU A 124 4.76 6.56 13.29
CA GLU A 124 4.63 7.94 12.80
C GLU A 124 5.31 8.19 11.45
N ASN A 125 6.07 7.21 10.95
CA ASN A 125 6.76 7.32 9.66
C ASN A 125 5.91 6.79 8.51
N LEU A 126 4.62 6.57 8.74
CA LEU A 126 3.69 6.01 7.76
C LEU A 126 2.66 7.05 7.32
N ILE A 127 2.41 7.10 6.02
CA ILE A 127 1.27 7.83 5.49
C ILE A 127 0.30 6.81 4.89
N GLY A 128 -0.95 6.85 5.33
CA GLY A 128 -2.00 5.99 4.81
C GLY A 128 -3.00 6.81 4.02
N ILE A 129 -3.36 6.32 2.85
CA ILE A 129 -4.37 6.95 2.01
C ILE A 129 -5.43 5.90 1.70
N LEU A 130 -6.66 6.18 2.07
CA LEU A 130 -7.77 5.30 1.77
C LEU A 130 -8.69 5.99 0.78
N LEU A 131 -8.83 5.39 -0.39
CA LEU A 131 -9.71 5.92 -1.42
C LEU A 131 -11.08 5.30 -1.27
N SER A 132 -12.10 5.98 -1.73
CA SER A 132 -13.47 5.52 -1.55
C SER A 132 -13.67 4.15 -2.14
N GLY A 133 -14.49 3.35 -1.49
CA GLY A 133 -14.77 2.01 -1.92
C GLY A 133 -16.16 1.59 -1.53
N ALA A 134 -16.54 0.39 -1.96
CA ALA A 134 -17.88 -0.10 -1.77
C ALA A 134 -18.11 -0.76 -0.42
N ASN A 135 -17.07 -1.02 0.35
CA ASN A 135 -17.22 -1.69 1.63
C ASN A 135 -16.36 -1.02 2.70
N ALA A 136 -16.40 -1.57 3.91
CA ALA A 136 -15.76 -0.96 5.07
C ALA A 136 -14.28 -1.32 5.21
N ASP A 137 -13.72 -2.14 4.32
CA ASP A 137 -12.34 -2.55 4.45
C ASP A 137 -11.42 -1.34 4.28
N GLY A 138 -10.53 -1.15 5.24
CA GLY A 138 -9.61 -0.03 5.25
C GLY A 138 -9.93 1.00 6.32
N VAL A 139 -11.19 1.08 6.77
CA VAL A 139 -11.59 2.08 7.76
C VAL A 139 -10.90 1.83 9.09
N GLU A 140 -10.97 0.59 9.59
CA GLU A 140 -10.30 0.24 10.84
C GLU A 140 -8.78 0.38 10.72
N GLY A 141 -8.24 -0.01 9.57
CA GLY A 141 -6.81 0.10 9.32
C GLY A 141 -6.35 1.55 9.35
N LEU A 142 -7.14 2.44 8.74
CA LEU A 142 -6.81 3.86 8.73
C LEU A 142 -6.86 4.44 10.14
N GLN A 143 -7.85 4.04 10.94
CA GLN A 143 -7.94 4.44 12.33
C GLN A 143 -6.75 3.95 13.13
N TYR A 144 -6.31 2.73 12.84
CA TYR A 144 -5.16 2.13 13.50
C TYR A 144 -3.87 2.88 13.15
N ILE A 145 -3.73 3.31 11.89
CA ILE A 145 -2.59 4.14 11.48
C ILE A 145 -2.58 5.43 12.30
N LYS A 146 -3.73 6.07 12.41
CA LYS A 146 -3.83 7.31 13.18
C LYS A 146 -3.52 7.09 14.65
N LYS A 147 -4.00 5.99 15.22
CA LYS A 147 -3.75 5.65 16.61
C LYS A 147 -2.26 5.41 16.88
N ASN A 148 -1.53 4.96 15.88
CA ASN A 148 -0.09 4.74 15.99
C ASN A 148 0.72 5.94 15.50
N ASN A 149 0.08 7.11 15.44
CA ASN A 149 0.69 8.40 15.12
C ASN A 149 1.10 8.56 13.66
N GLY A 150 0.63 7.71 12.78
CA GLY A 150 0.78 7.90 11.34
C GLY A 150 -0.18 8.97 10.83
N LYS A 151 -0.04 9.29 9.56
CA LYS A 151 -0.85 10.31 8.91
C LYS A 151 -1.73 9.74 7.82
#